data_06f71ddc07268262c8edc9b334bf2c97
#
_entry.id   06f71ddc07268262c8edc9b334bf2c97
#
_cell.length_a   1.000
_cell.length_b   1.000
_cell.length_c   1.000
_cell.angle_alpha   90.00
_cell.angle_beta   90.00
_cell.angle_gamma   90.00
#
_symmetry.space_group_name_H-M   'P 1'
#
loop_
_entity.id
_entity.type
_entity.pdbx_description
1 polymer ?
#
loop_
_entity_poly.entity_id
_entity_poly.type
_entity_poly.pdbx_seq_one_letter_code
_entity_poly.pdbx_strand_id
1 'polypeptide(L)'
;MTFVLMLGSAPMATQAADWPRAFDALVAINNAWRVRPDWDFSIYPWDFPQDRIAVPAQHQALVTEAEFVPAQNRYGGFVYAGATMAYTAAYWVLDALRPRVLAVFGCDMHYPAGQTHFYGTGTPDPLRNDITLRSLEAKSVRLMVMAALQGCAVVNLSVGPSRLLCPRATLSDLAVVRPLAFDAGRVAQAQAREAALGYYAPSGRYWEDLSAYDLAAIDRLDALWLACLP
;
A
#
# COMPACT_ATOMS: atom_id res chain seq x y z
N MET A 1 16.40 8.05 -12.09
CA MET A 1 15.25 7.11 -12.06
C MET A 1 15.11 6.67 -10.63
N THR A 2 13.94 6.79 -10.01
CA THR A 2 13.80 6.50 -8.58
C THR A 2 13.11 5.16 -8.38
N PHE A 3 13.81 4.21 -7.75
CA PHE A 3 13.26 2.93 -7.31
C PHE A 3 13.03 3.00 -5.80
N VAL A 4 11.81 2.72 -5.36
CA VAL A 4 11.48 2.67 -3.94
C VAL A 4 11.11 1.23 -3.57
N LEU A 5 11.79 0.69 -2.55
CA LEU A 5 11.39 -0.55 -1.90
C LEU A 5 10.47 -0.23 -0.72
N MET A 6 9.27 -0.78 -0.74
CA MET A 6 8.35 -0.76 0.39
C MET A 6 8.35 -2.13 1.07
N LEU A 7 8.75 -2.16 2.33
CA LEU A 7 8.97 -3.37 3.10
C LEU A 7 7.85 -3.53 4.15
N GLY A 8 7.11 -4.63 4.03
CA GLY A 8 6.11 -5.03 5.01
C GLY A 8 6.65 -6.03 6.03
N SER A 9 5.74 -6.63 6.78
CA SER A 9 6.07 -7.47 7.94
C SER A 9 5.77 -8.96 7.76
N ALA A 10 5.48 -9.44 6.54
CA ALA A 10 5.28 -10.88 6.32
C ALA A 10 6.52 -11.69 6.76
N PRO A 11 6.38 -12.98 7.12
CA PRO A 11 7.51 -13.80 7.60
C PRO A 11 8.72 -13.78 6.67
N MET A 12 8.48 -13.73 5.35
CA MET A 12 9.55 -13.69 4.34
C MET A 12 10.29 -12.35 4.28
N ALA A 13 9.78 -11.29 4.88
CA ALA A 13 10.39 -9.96 4.82
C ALA A 13 11.84 -9.94 5.32
N THR A 14 12.21 -10.85 6.23
CA THR A 14 13.59 -11.00 6.74
C THR A 14 14.62 -11.31 5.66
N GLN A 15 14.21 -11.90 4.53
CA GLN A 15 15.10 -12.15 3.40
C GLN A 15 15.69 -10.85 2.82
N ALA A 16 15.01 -9.72 3.00
CA ALA A 16 15.50 -8.43 2.54
C ALA A 16 16.71 -7.92 3.32
N ALA A 17 17.05 -8.52 4.48
CA ALA A 17 18.20 -8.13 5.28
C ALA A 17 19.53 -8.24 4.49
N ASP A 18 19.65 -9.29 3.67
CA ASP A 18 20.86 -9.61 2.93
C ASP A 18 20.85 -9.07 1.49
N TRP A 19 19.77 -8.36 1.10
CA TRP A 19 19.70 -7.84 -0.26
C TRP A 19 20.66 -6.66 -0.48
N PRO A 20 21.32 -6.60 -1.65
CA PRO A 20 22.05 -5.38 -2.02
C PRO A 20 21.06 -4.20 -2.10
N ARG A 21 21.54 -3.00 -1.81
CA ARG A 21 20.73 -1.78 -1.94
C ARG A 21 20.60 -1.41 -3.43
N ALA A 22 19.67 -2.06 -4.13
CA ALA A 22 19.34 -1.83 -5.54
C ALA A 22 18.15 -0.86 -5.71
N PHE A 23 17.88 -0.02 -4.72
CA PHE A 23 16.80 0.96 -4.66
C PHE A 23 17.33 2.29 -4.07
N ASP A 24 16.69 3.39 -4.46
CA ASP A 24 17.08 4.74 -4.04
C ASP A 24 16.52 5.08 -2.65
N ALA A 25 15.35 4.53 -2.31
CA ALA A 25 14.75 4.70 -1.00
C ALA A 25 14.09 3.40 -0.50
N LEU A 26 14.12 3.21 0.83
CA LEU A 26 13.43 2.13 1.52
C LEU A 26 12.42 2.71 2.51
N VAL A 27 11.16 2.30 2.36
CA VAL A 27 10.05 2.62 3.25
C VAL A 27 9.66 1.38 4.05
N ALA A 28 9.88 1.42 5.34
CA ALA A 28 9.57 0.34 6.27
C ALA A 28 8.20 0.56 6.92
N ILE A 29 7.29 -0.42 6.83
CA ILE A 29 5.95 -0.34 7.42
C ILE A 29 5.96 -0.97 8.81
N ASN A 30 5.50 -0.24 9.82
CA ASN A 30 5.37 -0.70 11.20
C ASN A 30 6.68 -1.30 11.73
N ASN A 31 6.75 -2.58 12.05
CA ASN A 31 7.94 -3.26 12.56
C ASN A 31 8.99 -3.58 11.49
N ALA A 32 8.73 -3.33 10.21
CA ALA A 32 9.62 -3.75 9.13
C ALA A 32 11.01 -3.05 9.16
N TRP A 33 11.13 -1.92 9.85
CA TRP A 33 12.42 -1.26 10.10
C TRP A 33 13.45 -2.16 10.81
N ARG A 34 12.99 -3.20 11.51
CA ARG A 34 13.86 -4.17 12.21
C ARG A 34 14.56 -5.14 11.27
N VAL A 35 14.10 -5.24 10.01
CA VAL A 35 14.67 -6.15 9.03
C VAL A 35 16.04 -5.68 8.57
N ARG A 36 16.20 -4.36 8.37
CA ARG A 36 17.49 -3.80 7.95
C ARG A 36 17.64 -2.36 8.44
N PRO A 37 18.87 -1.94 8.80
CA PRO A 37 19.10 -0.65 9.43
C PRO A 37 19.13 0.55 8.47
N ASP A 38 19.23 0.31 7.16
CA ASP A 38 19.41 1.33 6.12
C ASP A 38 18.08 1.79 5.49
N TRP A 39 16.98 1.75 6.25
CA TRP A 39 15.71 2.34 5.84
C TRP A 39 15.83 3.88 5.82
N ASP A 40 15.06 4.52 4.92
CA ASP A 40 15.00 5.99 4.83
C ASP A 40 13.76 6.53 5.54
N PHE A 41 12.64 5.80 5.45
CA PHE A 41 11.36 6.17 6.03
C PHE A 41 10.75 5.00 6.82
N SER A 42 10.27 5.28 8.04
CA SER A 42 9.47 4.34 8.82
C SER A 42 8.06 4.92 8.98
N ILE A 43 7.07 4.22 8.42
CA ILE A 43 5.67 4.65 8.39
C ILE A 43 4.82 3.77 9.29
N TYR A 44 4.01 4.39 10.16
CA TYR A 44 3.17 3.68 11.12
C TYR A 44 1.93 4.50 11.49
N PRO A 45 0.80 3.83 11.93
CA PRO A 45 -0.42 4.52 12.33
C PRO A 45 -0.32 5.11 13.74
N TRP A 46 -1.25 6.01 14.08
CA TRP A 46 -1.30 6.72 15.37
C TRP A 46 -1.40 5.78 16.59
N ASP A 47 -1.99 4.62 16.44
CA ASP A 47 -2.17 3.60 17.49
C ASP A 47 -1.03 2.57 17.54
N PHE A 48 0.04 2.79 16.78
CA PHE A 48 1.19 1.90 16.80
C PHE A 48 1.91 1.98 18.16
N PRO A 49 2.25 0.84 18.79
CA PRO A 49 2.89 0.83 20.10
C PRO A 49 4.18 1.65 20.14
N GLN A 50 4.28 2.57 21.09
CA GLN A 50 5.41 3.52 21.18
C GLN A 50 6.76 2.81 21.39
N ASP A 51 6.79 1.69 22.10
CA ASP A 51 7.98 0.86 22.33
C ASP A 51 8.48 0.15 21.05
N ARG A 52 7.69 0.20 19.97
CA ARG A 52 8.01 -0.40 18.67
C ARG A 52 8.36 0.62 17.59
N ILE A 53 8.22 1.91 17.88
CA ILE A 53 8.60 2.97 16.95
C ILE A 53 10.12 2.94 16.76
N ALA A 54 10.56 3.06 15.50
CA ALA A 54 11.98 3.16 15.19
C ALA A 54 12.60 4.45 15.79
N VAL A 55 13.82 4.35 16.26
CA VAL A 55 14.61 5.54 16.59
C VAL A 55 15.40 5.94 15.34
N PRO A 56 15.07 7.07 14.69
CA PRO A 56 15.68 7.44 13.42
C PRO A 56 17.11 7.95 13.62
N ALA A 57 18.02 7.56 12.70
CA ALA A 57 19.30 8.21 12.53
C ALA A 57 19.13 9.55 11.78
N GLN A 58 20.20 10.34 11.66
CA GLN A 58 20.15 11.69 11.07
C GLN A 58 19.54 11.76 9.65
N HIS A 59 19.68 10.72 8.85
CA HIS A 59 19.20 10.64 7.47
C HIS A 59 17.86 9.91 7.34
N GLN A 60 17.27 9.46 8.45
CA GLN A 60 16.02 8.69 8.49
C GLN A 60 14.87 9.56 8.98
N ALA A 61 13.66 9.30 8.49
CA ALA A 61 12.48 10.03 8.88
C ALA A 61 11.31 9.10 9.29
N LEU A 62 10.54 9.57 10.24
CA LEU A 62 9.29 8.95 10.64
C LEU A 62 8.14 9.58 9.84
N VAL A 63 7.22 8.76 9.38
CA VAL A 63 6.03 9.18 8.63
C VAL A 63 4.80 8.75 9.41
N THR A 64 3.98 9.72 9.75
CA THR A 64 2.77 9.57 10.60
C THR A 64 1.52 10.03 9.84
N GLU A 65 0.39 10.06 10.53
CA GLU A 65 -0.85 10.58 9.95
C GLU A 65 -0.74 12.03 9.45
N ALA A 66 0.15 12.84 10.00
CA ALA A 66 0.37 14.21 9.56
C ALA A 66 0.85 14.25 8.09
N GLU A 67 1.58 13.23 7.64
CA GLU A 67 2.10 13.13 6.28
C GLU A 67 1.23 12.24 5.39
N PHE A 68 0.81 11.05 5.88
CA PHE A 68 0.12 10.10 5.00
C PHE A 68 -1.37 10.40 4.82
N VAL A 69 -2.06 11.05 5.77
CA VAL A 69 -3.48 11.41 5.59
C VAL A 69 -3.66 12.40 4.43
N PRO A 70 -2.94 13.54 4.39
CA PRO A 70 -3.00 14.44 3.23
C PRO A 70 -2.60 13.76 1.92
N ALA A 71 -1.58 12.88 1.95
CA ALA A 71 -1.15 12.15 0.77
C ALA A 71 -2.27 11.24 0.25
N GLN A 72 -2.84 10.39 1.09
CA GLN A 72 -3.92 9.48 0.68
C GLN A 72 -5.18 10.24 0.23
N ASN A 73 -5.45 11.40 0.83
CA ASN A 73 -6.58 12.27 0.46
C ASN A 73 -6.44 12.82 -0.98
N ARG A 74 -5.22 13.09 -1.46
CA ARG A 74 -4.99 13.47 -2.86
C ARG A 74 -5.38 12.38 -3.87
N TYR A 75 -5.47 11.14 -3.41
CA TYR A 75 -5.95 9.99 -4.19
C TYR A 75 -7.40 9.58 -3.85
N GLY A 76 -8.22 10.48 -3.29
CA GLY A 76 -9.64 10.25 -3.01
C GLY A 76 -9.95 9.71 -1.62
N GLY A 77 -8.95 9.55 -0.74
CA GLY A 77 -9.13 9.19 0.66
C GLY A 77 -9.22 7.69 0.94
N PHE A 78 -9.32 7.36 2.22
CA PHE A 78 -9.17 5.99 2.74
C PHE A 78 -10.25 5.02 2.25
N VAL A 79 -11.49 5.50 2.06
CA VAL A 79 -12.60 4.62 1.64
C VAL A 79 -12.33 3.97 0.29
N TYR A 80 -11.75 4.73 -0.64
CA TYR A 80 -11.41 4.22 -1.96
C TYR A 80 -10.03 3.59 -2.02
N ALA A 81 -9.05 4.17 -1.34
CA ALA A 81 -7.66 3.74 -1.38
C ALA A 81 -7.38 2.47 -0.56
N GLY A 82 -8.20 2.20 0.45
CA GLY A 82 -7.97 1.14 1.44
C GLY A 82 -7.16 1.62 2.64
N ALA A 83 -7.50 1.12 3.83
CA ALA A 83 -6.93 1.55 5.11
C ALA A 83 -5.94 0.54 5.72
N THR A 84 -5.36 -0.37 4.92
CA THR A 84 -4.19 -1.11 5.41
C THR A 84 -2.96 -0.23 5.33
N MET A 85 -2.01 -0.41 6.24
CA MET A 85 -0.75 0.34 6.17
C MET A 85 0.03 0.08 4.89
N ALA A 86 -0.17 -1.07 4.21
CA ALA A 86 0.42 -1.35 2.91
C ALA A 86 -0.10 -0.36 1.84
N TYR A 87 -1.40 -0.12 1.76
CA TYR A 87 -1.97 0.86 0.83
C TYR A 87 -1.67 2.29 1.26
N THR A 88 -1.80 2.60 2.55
CA THR A 88 -1.50 3.93 3.09
C THR A 88 -0.05 4.33 2.78
N ALA A 89 0.91 3.45 3.03
CA ALA A 89 2.31 3.68 2.71
C ALA A 89 2.54 3.82 1.19
N ALA A 90 1.88 2.98 0.37
CA ALA A 90 2.02 3.05 -1.07
C ALA A 90 1.53 4.40 -1.64
N TYR A 91 0.37 4.88 -1.21
CA TYR A 91 -0.13 6.20 -1.66
C TYR A 91 0.73 7.35 -1.15
N TRP A 92 1.27 7.26 0.07
CA TRP A 92 2.26 8.22 0.54
C TRP A 92 3.52 8.22 -0.33
N VAL A 93 4.04 7.05 -0.69
CA VAL A 93 5.20 6.93 -1.60
C VAL A 93 4.91 7.55 -2.96
N LEU A 94 3.74 7.27 -3.53
CA LEU A 94 3.34 7.85 -4.82
C LEU A 94 3.28 9.38 -4.78
N ASP A 95 2.80 9.94 -3.67
CA ASP A 95 2.65 11.39 -3.50
C ASP A 95 3.98 12.08 -3.20
N ALA A 96 4.70 11.59 -2.19
CA ALA A 96 5.87 12.27 -1.62
C ALA A 96 7.15 11.97 -2.42
N LEU A 97 7.33 10.73 -2.89
CA LEU A 97 8.59 10.30 -3.53
C LEU A 97 8.49 10.21 -5.06
N ARG A 98 7.28 10.06 -5.61
CA ARG A 98 7.00 9.99 -7.06
C ARG A 98 7.95 9.05 -7.81
N PRO A 99 8.06 7.78 -7.41
CA PRO A 99 9.03 6.87 -7.99
C PRO A 99 8.66 6.46 -9.41
N ARG A 100 9.65 6.01 -10.19
CA ARG A 100 9.40 5.27 -11.42
C ARG A 100 8.95 3.83 -11.13
N VAL A 101 9.46 3.24 -10.06
CA VAL A 101 9.09 1.89 -9.62
C VAL A 101 8.86 1.89 -8.12
N LEU A 102 7.69 1.43 -7.72
CA LEU A 102 7.36 1.04 -6.35
C LEU A 102 7.42 -0.50 -6.28
N ALA A 103 8.48 -1.02 -5.70
CA ALA A 103 8.64 -2.45 -5.44
C ALA A 103 8.15 -2.76 -4.03
N VAL A 104 7.20 -3.68 -3.89
CA VAL A 104 6.68 -4.11 -2.59
C VAL A 104 7.22 -5.48 -2.22
N PHE A 105 7.55 -5.68 -0.94
CA PHE A 105 7.99 -6.97 -0.41
C PHE A 105 7.45 -7.20 0.99
N GLY A 106 6.90 -8.38 1.24
CA GLY A 106 6.32 -8.73 2.53
C GLY A 106 5.01 -8.00 2.88
N CYS A 107 4.29 -7.48 1.87
CA CYS A 107 3.00 -6.79 1.98
C CYS A 107 1.84 -7.61 1.41
N ASP A 108 1.94 -8.91 1.38
CA ASP A 108 1.06 -9.81 0.61
C ASP A 108 -0.37 -9.91 1.14
N MET A 109 -0.64 -9.47 2.37
CA MET A 109 -1.94 -9.54 3.04
C MET A 109 -2.55 -10.96 2.96
N HIS A 110 -1.68 -11.96 2.99
CA HIS A 110 -2.00 -13.38 3.08
C HIS A 110 -1.46 -13.90 4.41
N TYR A 111 -2.37 -14.37 5.27
CA TYR A 111 -2.06 -14.73 6.64
C TYR A 111 -2.40 -16.21 6.88
N PRO A 112 -1.46 -17.13 6.63
CA PRO A 112 -1.66 -18.55 6.93
C PRO A 112 -1.76 -18.77 8.44
N ALA A 113 -2.31 -19.92 8.86
CA ALA A 113 -2.34 -20.30 10.26
C ALA A 113 -0.93 -20.32 10.84
N GLY A 114 -0.76 -19.82 12.07
CA GLY A 114 0.53 -19.77 12.77
C GLY A 114 1.19 -18.39 12.73
N GLN A 115 2.43 -18.31 12.28
CA GLN A 115 3.18 -17.06 12.26
C GLN A 115 2.72 -16.18 11.10
N THR A 116 2.06 -15.06 11.41
CA THR A 116 1.54 -14.11 10.42
C THR A 116 2.53 -13.01 10.06
N HIS A 117 3.49 -12.74 10.96
CA HIS A 117 4.53 -11.72 10.79
C HIS A 117 5.90 -12.30 11.18
N PHE A 118 7.00 -11.70 10.69
CA PHE A 118 8.34 -12.17 11.05
C PHE A 118 8.65 -12.05 12.55
N TYR A 119 7.94 -11.19 13.27
CA TYR A 119 8.10 -11.00 14.72
C TYR A 119 7.07 -11.76 15.57
N GLY A 120 6.24 -12.61 14.98
CA GLY A 120 5.28 -13.45 15.69
C GLY A 120 3.88 -13.43 15.10
N THR A 121 2.89 -13.71 15.97
CA THR A 121 1.47 -13.66 15.64
C THR A 121 0.87 -12.32 16.05
N GLY A 122 -0.15 -11.87 15.35
CA GLY A 122 -0.93 -10.67 15.64
C GLY A 122 -2.31 -10.79 14.99
N THR A 123 -3.14 -9.79 15.16
CA THR A 123 -4.39 -9.68 14.38
C THR A 123 -4.10 -8.84 13.14
N PRO A 124 -4.02 -9.45 11.95
CA PRO A 124 -3.77 -8.69 10.73
C PRO A 124 -4.97 -7.80 10.39
N ASP A 125 -4.71 -6.53 10.12
CA ASP A 125 -5.72 -5.54 9.74
C ASP A 125 -6.68 -5.99 8.62
N PRO A 126 -6.19 -6.64 7.53
CA PRO A 126 -7.05 -7.10 6.45
C PRO A 126 -8.09 -8.14 6.83
N LEU A 127 -8.01 -8.71 8.03
CA LEU A 127 -9.00 -9.66 8.53
C LEU A 127 -10.08 -8.99 9.39
N ARG A 128 -9.95 -7.70 9.72
CA ARG A 128 -11.00 -6.97 10.42
C ARG A 128 -12.20 -6.69 9.50
N ASN A 129 -13.39 -6.59 10.09
CA ASN A 129 -14.58 -6.15 9.37
C ASN A 129 -14.52 -4.62 9.18
N ASP A 130 -14.11 -4.18 7.99
CA ASP A 130 -13.89 -2.78 7.67
C ASP A 130 -14.38 -2.47 6.25
N ILE A 131 -15.07 -1.35 6.08
CA ILE A 131 -15.65 -0.93 4.80
C ILE A 131 -14.59 -0.71 3.72
N THR A 132 -13.37 -0.35 4.09
CA THR A 132 -12.26 -0.08 3.16
C THR A 132 -11.52 -1.35 2.74
N LEU A 133 -11.79 -2.49 3.39
CA LEU A 133 -11.09 -3.76 3.20
C LEU A 133 -11.96 -4.85 2.54
N ARG A 134 -13.10 -4.46 1.96
CA ARG A 134 -14.06 -5.40 1.35
C ARG A 134 -13.45 -6.17 0.17
N SER A 135 -12.65 -5.50 -0.65
CA SER A 135 -11.86 -6.16 -1.70
C SER A 135 -10.44 -5.59 -1.73
N LEU A 136 -9.50 -6.32 -1.15
CA LEU A 136 -8.07 -5.95 -1.20
C LEU A 136 -7.54 -6.00 -2.64
N GLU A 137 -8.07 -6.91 -3.44
CA GLU A 137 -7.73 -7.05 -4.85
C GLU A 137 -8.11 -5.81 -5.65
N ALA A 138 -9.32 -5.28 -5.44
CA ALA A 138 -9.78 -4.05 -6.08
C ALA A 138 -8.92 -2.84 -5.66
N LYS A 139 -8.59 -2.74 -4.37
CA LYS A 139 -7.68 -1.70 -3.87
C LYS A 139 -6.28 -1.83 -4.49
N SER A 140 -5.81 -3.06 -4.72
CA SER A 140 -4.54 -3.31 -5.42
C SER A 140 -4.59 -2.83 -6.88
N VAL A 141 -5.67 -3.15 -7.62
CA VAL A 141 -5.82 -2.66 -9.00
C VAL A 141 -5.87 -1.12 -9.03
N ARG A 142 -6.67 -0.53 -8.14
CA ARG A 142 -6.76 0.93 -8.05
C ARG A 142 -5.38 1.56 -7.80
N LEU A 143 -4.60 1.03 -6.85
CA LEU A 143 -3.24 1.50 -6.57
C LEU A 143 -2.36 1.43 -7.83
N MET A 144 -2.36 0.30 -8.53
CA MET A 144 -1.56 0.12 -9.75
C MET A 144 -1.97 1.11 -10.86
N VAL A 145 -3.27 1.35 -11.04
CA VAL A 145 -3.78 2.32 -12.00
C VAL A 145 -3.36 3.74 -11.63
N MET A 146 -3.53 4.15 -10.37
CA MET A 146 -3.12 5.48 -9.91
C MET A 146 -1.61 5.69 -10.06
N ALA A 147 -0.81 4.66 -9.79
CA ALA A 147 0.62 4.68 -10.04
C ALA A 147 0.94 4.81 -11.55
N ALA A 148 0.26 4.03 -12.39
CA ALA A 148 0.49 4.05 -13.84
C ALA A 148 0.12 5.40 -14.47
N LEU A 149 -0.93 6.07 -13.99
CA LEU A 149 -1.32 7.42 -14.43
C LEU A 149 -0.21 8.47 -14.21
N GLN A 150 0.70 8.25 -13.26
CA GLN A 150 1.87 9.11 -13.03
C GLN A 150 3.19 8.51 -13.53
N GLY A 151 3.13 7.42 -14.34
CA GLY A 151 4.30 6.78 -14.94
C GLY A 151 5.06 5.84 -13.99
N CYS A 152 4.47 5.43 -12.86
CA CYS A 152 5.07 4.52 -11.90
C CYS A 152 4.61 3.07 -12.13
N ALA A 153 5.56 2.13 -12.18
CA ALA A 153 5.28 0.70 -12.12
C ALA A 153 5.19 0.23 -10.65
N VAL A 154 4.15 -0.53 -10.30
CA VAL A 154 4.06 -1.21 -9.01
C VAL A 154 4.31 -2.70 -9.23
N VAL A 155 5.28 -3.27 -8.53
CA VAL A 155 5.64 -4.70 -8.64
C VAL A 155 5.74 -5.34 -7.27
N ASN A 156 5.47 -6.64 -7.21
CA ASN A 156 5.59 -7.43 -5.98
C ASN A 156 6.81 -8.36 -6.08
N LEU A 157 7.78 -8.19 -5.17
CA LEU A 157 8.99 -9.00 -5.10
C LEU A 157 8.79 -10.28 -4.28
N SER A 158 7.67 -10.43 -3.57
CA SER A 158 7.36 -11.65 -2.84
C SER A 158 7.10 -12.81 -3.78
N VAL A 159 7.44 -14.01 -3.34
CA VAL A 159 7.02 -15.28 -3.95
C VAL A 159 5.91 -15.92 -3.13
N GLY A 160 4.96 -16.60 -3.75
CA GLY A 160 3.84 -17.22 -3.04
C GLY A 160 2.54 -16.41 -3.09
N PRO A 161 1.51 -16.86 -2.34
CA PRO A 161 0.18 -16.24 -2.37
C PRO A 161 0.20 -14.77 -1.95
N SER A 162 -0.57 -13.96 -2.65
CA SER A 162 -0.72 -12.52 -2.35
C SER A 162 -2.11 -12.04 -2.75
N ARG A 163 -2.64 -11.11 -1.99
CA ARG A 163 -3.84 -10.35 -2.32
C ARG A 163 -3.54 -9.08 -3.15
N LEU A 164 -2.24 -8.77 -3.30
CA LEU A 164 -1.79 -7.77 -4.25
C LEU A 164 -1.73 -8.40 -5.65
N LEU A 165 -2.46 -7.79 -6.59
CA LEU A 165 -2.48 -8.21 -8.00
C LEU A 165 -1.32 -7.63 -8.81
N CYS A 166 -0.34 -7.02 -8.14
CA CYS A 166 0.83 -6.45 -8.78
C CYS A 166 1.64 -7.52 -9.52
N PRO A 167 2.16 -7.22 -10.73
CA PRO A 167 3.08 -8.09 -11.44
C PRO A 167 4.24 -8.51 -10.55
N ARG A 168 4.66 -9.77 -10.69
CA ARG A 168 5.85 -10.28 -9.99
C ARG A 168 7.11 -9.82 -10.69
N ALA A 169 8.12 -9.51 -9.91
CA ALA A 169 9.44 -9.09 -10.38
C ALA A 169 10.52 -9.54 -9.40
N THR A 170 11.77 -9.45 -9.83
CA THR A 170 12.96 -9.57 -8.97
C THR A 170 13.69 -8.24 -8.88
N LEU A 171 14.67 -8.12 -8.01
CA LEU A 171 15.48 -6.89 -7.90
C LEU A 171 16.18 -6.55 -9.25
N SER A 172 16.57 -7.56 -10.02
CA SER A 172 17.20 -7.37 -11.33
C SER A 172 16.26 -6.83 -12.40
N ASP A 173 14.94 -7.00 -12.23
CA ASP A 173 13.95 -6.57 -13.21
C ASP A 173 13.55 -5.10 -13.06
N LEU A 174 13.88 -4.44 -11.93
CA LEU A 174 13.42 -3.08 -11.61
C LEU A 174 13.75 -2.05 -12.70
N ALA A 175 14.85 -2.25 -13.42
CA ALA A 175 15.26 -1.34 -14.50
C ALA A 175 14.35 -1.43 -15.74
N VAL A 176 13.69 -2.56 -15.96
CA VAL A 176 12.94 -2.85 -17.19
C VAL A 176 11.42 -2.92 -17.01
N VAL A 177 10.92 -3.04 -15.76
CA VAL A 177 9.48 -3.05 -15.50
C VAL A 177 8.81 -1.78 -16.02
N ARG A 178 7.54 -1.91 -16.41
CA ARG A 178 6.72 -0.83 -16.98
C ARG A 178 5.47 -0.64 -16.13
N PRO A 179 4.90 0.58 -16.13
CA PRO A 179 3.58 0.82 -15.56
C PRO A 179 2.54 -0.14 -16.12
N LEU A 180 1.53 -0.44 -15.31
CA LEU A 180 0.41 -1.30 -15.71
C LEU A 180 -0.28 -0.73 -16.96
N ALA A 181 -0.56 -1.58 -17.94
CA ALA A 181 -1.54 -1.28 -18.98
C ALA A 181 -2.96 -1.48 -18.40
N PHE A 182 -3.87 -0.55 -18.70
CA PHE A 182 -5.23 -0.58 -18.18
C PHE A 182 -6.24 -0.08 -19.23
N ASP A 183 -7.51 -0.42 -19.07
CA ASP A 183 -8.60 0.11 -19.88
C ASP A 183 -8.96 1.53 -19.41
N ALA A 184 -8.59 2.54 -20.18
CA ALA A 184 -8.81 3.95 -19.85
C ALA A 184 -10.31 4.31 -19.73
N GLY A 185 -11.19 3.66 -20.51
CA GLY A 185 -12.64 3.89 -20.44
C GLY A 185 -13.21 3.37 -19.10
N ARG A 186 -12.80 2.18 -18.68
CA ARG A 186 -13.21 1.61 -17.38
C ARG A 186 -12.64 2.39 -16.20
N VAL A 187 -11.41 2.85 -16.29
CA VAL A 187 -10.82 3.74 -15.27
C VAL A 187 -11.62 5.02 -15.14
N ALA A 188 -11.96 5.68 -16.26
CA ALA A 188 -12.78 6.89 -16.23
C ALA A 188 -14.16 6.62 -15.61
N GLN A 189 -14.79 5.46 -15.90
CA GLN A 189 -16.05 5.06 -15.29
C GLN A 189 -15.91 4.85 -13.77
N ALA A 190 -14.87 4.16 -13.30
CA ALA A 190 -14.63 3.94 -11.88
C ALA A 190 -14.40 5.25 -11.13
N GLN A 191 -13.57 6.17 -11.69
CA GLN A 191 -13.30 7.49 -11.12
C GLN A 191 -14.57 8.36 -11.09
N ALA A 192 -15.39 8.36 -12.14
CA ALA A 192 -16.67 9.07 -12.15
C ALA A 192 -17.63 8.51 -11.07
N ARG A 193 -17.59 7.19 -10.82
CA ARG A 193 -18.38 6.57 -9.75
C ARG A 193 -17.87 6.98 -8.37
N GLU A 194 -16.55 7.03 -8.12
CA GLU A 194 -15.98 7.59 -6.88
C GLU A 194 -16.46 9.02 -6.65
N ALA A 195 -16.35 9.87 -7.67
CA ALA A 195 -16.79 11.25 -7.58
C ALA A 195 -18.29 11.39 -7.28
N ALA A 196 -19.14 10.55 -7.90
CA ALA A 196 -20.58 10.54 -7.66
C ALA A 196 -20.98 10.03 -6.26
N LEU A 197 -20.19 9.13 -5.67
CA LEU A 197 -20.41 8.64 -4.30
C LEU A 197 -19.96 9.67 -3.26
N GLY A 198 -18.90 10.42 -3.53
CA GLY A 198 -18.40 11.46 -2.66
C GLY A 198 -17.92 10.97 -1.28
N TYR A 199 -17.52 9.70 -1.17
CA TYR A 199 -17.11 9.08 0.10
C TYR A 199 -15.72 9.58 0.50
N TYR A 200 -15.68 10.69 1.23
CA TYR A 200 -14.46 11.37 1.59
C TYR A 200 -14.47 11.79 3.06
N ALA A 201 -13.47 11.38 3.82
CA ALA A 201 -13.23 11.78 5.19
C ALA A 201 -11.90 12.57 5.27
N PRO A 202 -11.92 13.91 5.34
CA PRO A 202 -10.70 14.74 5.32
C PRO A 202 -9.70 14.41 6.43
N SER A 203 -10.21 14.04 7.61
CA SER A 203 -9.41 13.62 8.77
C SER A 203 -8.76 12.25 8.60
N GLY A 204 -9.17 11.49 7.57
CA GLY A 204 -8.84 10.08 7.42
C GLY A 204 -9.67 9.14 8.32
N ARG A 205 -10.45 9.67 9.25
CA ARG A 205 -11.22 8.92 10.27
C ARG A 205 -12.61 8.54 9.78
N TYR A 206 -12.67 7.81 8.65
CA TYR A 206 -13.93 7.36 8.05
C TYR A 206 -14.80 6.52 9.02
N TRP A 207 -14.22 5.90 10.04
CA TRP A 207 -14.93 5.10 11.04
C TRP A 207 -15.77 5.93 12.03
N GLU A 208 -15.61 7.25 12.08
CA GLU A 208 -16.41 8.12 12.94
C GLU A 208 -17.87 8.24 12.47
N ASP A 209 -18.13 7.99 11.17
CA ASP A 209 -19.49 7.94 10.62
C ASP A 209 -19.62 6.85 9.56
N LEU A 210 -19.70 5.59 9.99
CA LEU A 210 -19.88 4.45 9.09
C LEU A 210 -21.25 4.44 8.39
N SER A 211 -22.25 5.14 8.94
CA SER A 211 -23.59 5.23 8.34
C SER A 211 -23.65 6.04 7.05
N ALA A 212 -22.64 6.89 6.81
CA ALA A 212 -22.50 7.66 5.58
C ALA A 212 -22.14 6.81 4.33
N TYR A 213 -21.81 5.52 4.49
CA TYR A 213 -21.28 4.68 3.42
C TYR A 213 -22.20 3.50 3.09
N ASP A 214 -22.69 3.43 1.85
CA ASP A 214 -23.40 2.26 1.33
C ASP A 214 -22.41 1.16 0.93
N LEU A 215 -22.39 0.07 1.68
CA LEU A 215 -21.52 -1.08 1.43
C LEU A 215 -21.73 -1.70 0.05
N ALA A 216 -22.98 -1.78 -0.42
CA ALA A 216 -23.27 -2.31 -1.75
C ALA A 216 -22.77 -1.39 -2.87
N ALA A 217 -22.73 -0.06 -2.63
CA ALA A 217 -22.12 0.87 -3.56
C ALA A 217 -20.60 0.72 -3.61
N ILE A 218 -19.95 0.45 -2.46
CA ILE A 218 -18.51 0.15 -2.40
C ILE A 218 -18.20 -1.15 -3.15
N ASP A 219 -18.99 -2.21 -2.95
CA ASP A 219 -18.81 -3.49 -3.67
C ASP A 219 -18.92 -3.32 -5.18
N ARG A 220 -19.90 -2.55 -5.65
CA ARG A 220 -20.05 -2.23 -7.08
C ARG A 220 -18.88 -1.43 -7.63
N LEU A 221 -18.36 -0.49 -6.85
CA LEU A 221 -17.17 0.29 -7.22
C LEU A 221 -15.92 -0.61 -7.27
N ASP A 222 -15.74 -1.48 -6.29
CA ASP A 222 -14.63 -2.44 -6.26
C ASP A 222 -14.67 -3.37 -7.50
N ALA A 223 -15.86 -3.79 -7.94
CA ALA A 223 -16.04 -4.56 -9.18
C ALA A 223 -15.63 -3.75 -10.44
N LEU A 224 -15.91 -2.44 -10.48
CA LEU A 224 -15.45 -1.58 -11.58
C LEU A 224 -13.91 -1.49 -11.60
N TRP A 225 -13.27 -1.33 -10.46
CA TRP A 225 -11.80 -1.29 -10.40
C TRP A 225 -11.17 -2.61 -10.86
N LEU A 226 -11.71 -3.76 -10.42
CA LEU A 226 -11.21 -5.07 -10.88
C LEU A 226 -11.31 -5.23 -12.40
N ALA A 227 -12.35 -4.67 -13.01
CA ALA A 227 -12.55 -4.71 -14.45
C ALA A 227 -11.60 -3.78 -15.25
N CYS A 228 -10.80 -2.93 -14.60
CA CYS A 228 -9.83 -2.06 -15.27
C CYS A 228 -8.59 -2.81 -15.80
N LEU A 229 -8.35 -4.02 -15.32
CA LEU A 229 -7.29 -4.88 -15.86
C LEU A 229 -7.68 -5.37 -17.27
N PRO A 230 -6.68 -5.54 -18.17
CA PRO A 230 -6.92 -6.04 -19.52
C PRO A 230 -7.41 -7.48 -19.55
#